data_3b9c463870a9819bc26a86e880f07f77
#
_entry.id   3b9c463870a9819bc26a86e880f07f77
#
_cell.length_a   1.000
_cell.length_b   1.000
_cell.length_c   1.000
_cell.angle_alpha   90.00
_cell.angle_beta   90.00
_cell.angle_gamma   90.00
#
_symmetry.space_group_name_H-M   'P 1'
#
loop_
_entity.id
_entity.type
_entity.pdbx_description
1 polymer ?
#
loop_
_entity_poly.entity_id
_entity_poly.type
_entity_poly.pdbx_seq_one_letter_code
_entity_poly.pdbx_strand_id
1 'polypeptide(L)'
;ITTPLKNKLTNLSDQPVKLIIISIIVVGGLIAFLLLRKKISAMLNTKFGSIIKGFGKGLSSVKDMENKYTFILLSVAIWACYFYSLYFCFYAFKETEHLGHSECLVLMLFGTFGVAFSPGGLGAYPAIVKNLLQFYGISVITAFAFPWMAWTSQFVLIVSLGLISLIVLPLVNKEKEDVVSG
;
A
#
# COMPACT_ATOMS: atom_id res chain seq x y z
N ILE A 1 -40.52 -15.09 42.20
CA ILE A 1 -41.01 -15.58 40.87
C ILE A 1 -41.25 -14.39 39.88
N THR A 2 -40.58 -13.25 40.02
CA THR A 2 -40.90 -12.04 39.20
C THR A 2 -39.71 -11.50 38.35
N THR A 3 -38.57 -12.13 38.36
CA THR A 3 -37.40 -11.64 37.67
C THR A 3 -37.29 -11.98 36.18
N PRO A 4 -37.73 -13.13 35.63
CA PRO A 4 -37.59 -13.43 34.22
C PRO A 4 -38.55 -12.68 33.28
N LEU A 5 -39.73 -12.28 33.81
CA LEU A 5 -40.74 -11.54 33.01
C LEU A 5 -40.31 -10.08 32.79
N LYS A 6 -39.72 -9.44 33.81
CA LYS A 6 -39.28 -8.06 33.74
C LYS A 6 -38.10 -7.87 32.73
N ASN A 7 -37.17 -8.82 32.66
CA ASN A 7 -36.10 -8.80 31.67
C ASN A 7 -36.58 -9.06 30.23
N LYS A 8 -37.67 -9.82 30.06
CA LYS A 8 -38.27 -10.06 28.74
C LYS A 8 -39.04 -8.87 28.20
N LEU A 9 -39.68 -8.10 29.12
CA LEU A 9 -40.43 -6.89 28.78
C LEU A 9 -39.49 -5.69 28.47
N THR A 10 -38.37 -5.55 29.15
CA THR A 10 -37.35 -4.52 28.82
C THR A 10 -36.69 -4.78 27.47
N ASN A 11 -36.43 -6.05 27.12
CA ASN A 11 -35.88 -6.40 25.80
C ASN A 11 -36.85 -6.16 24.63
N LEU A 12 -38.17 -6.25 24.88
CA LEU A 12 -39.20 -5.96 23.88
C LEU A 12 -39.45 -4.45 23.69
N SER A 13 -39.22 -3.66 24.72
CA SER A 13 -39.34 -2.19 24.66
C SER A 13 -38.18 -1.54 23.90
N ASP A 14 -36.99 -2.12 23.97
CA ASP A 14 -35.75 -1.57 23.31
C ASP A 14 -35.65 -1.90 21.82
N GLN A 15 -36.35 -2.91 21.35
CA GLN A 15 -36.32 -3.34 19.94
C GLN A 15 -36.81 -2.24 18.96
N PRO A 16 -37.99 -1.63 19.18
CA PRO A 16 -38.49 -0.60 18.25
C PRO A 16 -37.63 0.66 18.27
N VAL A 17 -37.09 1.04 19.44
CA VAL A 17 -36.18 2.22 19.56
C VAL A 17 -34.89 2.00 18.80
N LYS A 18 -34.27 0.83 18.88
CA LYS A 18 -33.08 0.48 18.11
C LYS A 18 -33.35 0.51 16.61
N LEU A 19 -34.47 -0.03 16.16
CA LEU A 19 -34.87 0.00 14.76
C LEU A 19 -35.11 1.43 14.25
N ILE A 20 -35.73 2.30 15.06
CA ILE A 20 -35.93 3.71 14.74
C ILE A 20 -34.57 4.43 14.62
N ILE A 21 -33.63 4.22 15.55
CA ILE A 21 -32.32 4.82 15.54
C ILE A 21 -31.54 4.36 14.30
N ILE A 22 -31.53 3.06 13.99
CA ILE A 22 -30.91 2.50 12.79
C ILE A 22 -31.54 3.11 11.53
N SER A 23 -32.85 3.21 11.45
CA SER A 23 -33.55 3.83 10.32
C SER A 23 -33.16 5.30 10.13
N ILE A 24 -33.05 6.07 11.20
CA ILE A 24 -32.62 7.48 11.15
C ILE A 24 -31.19 7.59 10.66
N ILE A 25 -30.28 6.71 11.12
CA ILE A 25 -28.87 6.68 10.68
C ILE A 25 -28.77 6.32 9.19
N VAL A 26 -29.53 5.31 8.76
CA VAL A 26 -29.53 4.87 7.34
C VAL A 26 -30.13 5.96 6.44
N VAL A 27 -31.26 6.54 6.81
CA VAL A 27 -31.89 7.62 6.03
C VAL A 27 -31.03 8.88 6.04
N GLY A 28 -30.49 9.27 7.19
CA GLY A 28 -29.56 10.40 7.31
C GLY A 28 -28.28 10.20 6.50
N GLY A 29 -27.71 8.98 6.52
CA GLY A 29 -26.56 8.59 5.70
C GLY A 29 -26.87 8.63 4.20
N LEU A 30 -28.05 8.16 3.80
CA LEU A 30 -28.51 8.19 2.42
C LEU A 30 -28.72 9.63 1.91
N ILE A 31 -29.34 10.48 2.72
CA ILE A 31 -29.54 11.91 2.41
C ILE A 31 -28.17 12.61 2.32
N ALA A 32 -27.30 12.39 3.27
CA ALA A 32 -25.92 12.93 3.24
C ALA A 32 -25.17 12.46 1.98
N PHE A 33 -25.26 11.19 1.64
CA PHE A 33 -24.69 10.63 0.41
C PHE A 33 -25.26 11.29 -0.86
N LEU A 34 -26.58 11.48 -0.92
CA LEU A 34 -27.25 12.13 -2.07
C LEU A 34 -26.89 13.62 -2.20
N LEU A 35 -26.73 14.33 -1.09
CA LEU A 35 -26.34 15.73 -1.07
C LEU A 35 -24.85 15.89 -1.42
N LEU A 36 -24.00 15.00 -0.90
CA LEU A 36 -22.56 15.03 -1.14
C LEU A 36 -22.18 14.49 -2.53
N ARG A 37 -23.03 13.63 -3.15
CA ARG A 37 -22.72 13.03 -4.45
C ARG A 37 -22.47 14.05 -5.57
N LYS A 38 -23.20 15.18 -5.57
CA LYS A 38 -22.98 16.28 -6.52
C LYS A 38 -21.63 16.98 -6.31
N LYS A 39 -21.26 17.17 -5.03
CA LYS A 39 -19.99 17.81 -4.66
C LYS A 39 -18.80 16.87 -4.88
N ILE A 40 -19.00 15.58 -4.58
CA ILE A 40 -18.05 14.50 -4.84
C ILE A 40 -17.89 14.29 -6.36
N SER A 41 -18.98 14.27 -7.13
CA SER A 41 -18.94 14.17 -8.60
C SER A 41 -18.23 15.36 -9.25
N ALA A 42 -18.44 16.57 -8.77
CA ALA A 42 -17.71 17.75 -9.26
C ALA A 42 -16.21 17.69 -8.92
N MET A 43 -15.87 17.22 -7.70
CA MET A 43 -14.49 17.05 -7.26
C MET A 43 -13.78 15.85 -7.96
N LEU A 44 -14.53 14.76 -8.22
CA LEU A 44 -14.07 13.63 -9.02
C LEU A 44 -13.85 14.03 -10.48
N ASN A 45 -14.70 14.88 -11.07
CA ASN A 45 -14.52 15.32 -12.46
C ASN A 45 -13.34 16.27 -12.69
N THR A 46 -12.93 17.04 -11.69
CA THR A 46 -11.85 18.02 -11.87
C THR A 46 -10.46 17.50 -11.50
N LYS A 47 -10.30 16.83 -10.36
CA LYS A 47 -8.98 16.34 -9.91
C LYS A 47 -8.79 14.83 -10.11
N PHE A 48 -9.76 14.01 -9.71
CA PHE A 48 -9.66 12.56 -9.88
C PHE A 48 -9.85 12.13 -11.33
N GLY A 49 -10.71 12.80 -12.09
CA GLY A 49 -10.88 12.50 -13.50
C GLY A 49 -9.62 12.74 -14.33
N SER A 50 -8.82 13.75 -13.98
CA SER A 50 -7.52 13.99 -14.62
C SER A 50 -6.48 12.94 -14.24
N ILE A 51 -6.49 12.49 -12.99
CA ILE A 51 -5.60 11.40 -12.51
C ILE A 51 -5.95 10.08 -13.19
N ILE A 52 -7.23 9.71 -13.24
CA ILE A 52 -7.69 8.46 -13.90
C ILE A 52 -7.42 8.52 -15.41
N LYS A 53 -7.68 9.65 -16.07
CA LYS A 53 -7.33 9.85 -17.48
C LYS A 53 -5.81 9.82 -17.70
N GLY A 54 -5.02 10.40 -16.81
CA GLY A 54 -3.57 10.34 -16.83
C GLY A 54 -3.07 8.90 -16.68
N PHE A 55 -3.65 8.15 -15.75
CA PHE A 55 -3.34 6.73 -15.54
C PHE A 55 -3.72 5.88 -16.76
N GLY A 56 -4.91 6.12 -17.34
CA GLY A 56 -5.35 5.46 -18.58
C GLY A 56 -4.44 5.76 -19.77
N LYS A 57 -3.99 7.02 -19.93
CA LYS A 57 -3.00 7.40 -20.93
C LYS A 57 -1.64 6.73 -20.68
N GLY A 58 -1.18 6.67 -19.43
CA GLY A 58 0.06 5.97 -19.08
C GLY A 58 0.01 4.48 -19.42
N LEU A 59 -1.12 3.81 -19.11
CA LEU A 59 -1.33 2.41 -19.48
C LEU A 59 -1.41 2.20 -21.00
N SER A 60 -2.06 3.12 -21.73
CA SER A 60 -2.15 3.01 -23.19
C SER A 60 -0.82 3.27 -23.89
N SER A 61 0.04 4.13 -23.33
CA SER A 61 1.36 4.41 -23.91
C SER A 61 2.28 3.18 -23.96
N VAL A 62 2.08 2.20 -23.04
CA VAL A 62 2.82 0.93 -23.07
C VAL A 62 2.55 0.13 -24.34
N LYS A 63 1.34 0.27 -24.96
CA LYS A 63 1.01 -0.41 -26.22
C LYS A 63 1.81 0.12 -27.40
N ASP A 64 2.16 1.40 -27.34
CA ASP A 64 2.83 2.12 -28.41
C ASP A 64 4.36 2.09 -28.28
N MET A 65 4.89 1.43 -27.23
CA MET A 65 6.34 1.26 -27.02
C MET A 65 6.91 0.21 -27.96
N GLU A 66 8.03 0.50 -28.60
CA GLU A 66 8.78 -0.44 -29.47
C GLU A 66 9.16 -1.72 -28.72
N ASN A 67 9.63 -1.62 -27.47
CA ASN A 67 10.10 -2.72 -26.64
C ASN A 67 9.17 -3.04 -25.46
N LYS A 68 7.86 -3.11 -25.70
CA LYS A 68 6.83 -3.34 -24.65
C LYS A 68 7.05 -4.63 -23.84
N TYR A 69 7.50 -5.70 -24.48
CA TYR A 69 7.76 -6.97 -23.78
C TYR A 69 8.93 -6.87 -22.79
N THR A 70 10.01 -6.19 -23.20
CA THR A 70 11.14 -5.92 -22.31
C THR A 70 10.73 -5.03 -21.14
N PHE A 71 9.92 -4.02 -21.40
CA PHE A 71 9.40 -3.15 -20.33
C PHE A 71 8.55 -3.93 -19.31
N ILE A 72 7.63 -4.78 -19.77
CA ILE A 72 6.79 -5.61 -18.88
C ILE A 72 7.66 -6.59 -18.11
N LEU A 73 8.59 -7.28 -18.79
CA LEU A 73 9.49 -8.23 -18.13
C LEU A 73 10.32 -7.58 -17.03
N LEU A 74 10.93 -6.43 -17.32
CA LEU A 74 11.70 -5.66 -16.33
C LEU A 74 10.82 -5.17 -15.17
N SER A 75 9.60 -4.72 -15.45
CA SER A 75 8.65 -4.32 -14.41
C SER A 75 8.32 -5.47 -13.48
N VAL A 76 7.99 -6.65 -14.03
CA VAL A 76 7.73 -7.86 -13.24
C VAL A 76 8.97 -8.26 -12.43
N ALA A 77 10.15 -8.20 -13.05
CA ALA A 77 11.41 -8.53 -12.36
C ALA A 77 11.67 -7.58 -11.18
N ILE A 78 11.44 -6.28 -11.33
CA ILE A 78 11.59 -5.31 -10.24
C ILE A 78 10.63 -5.63 -9.09
N TRP A 79 9.36 -5.90 -9.38
CA TRP A 79 8.38 -6.26 -8.35
C TRP A 79 8.72 -7.58 -7.66
N ALA A 80 9.22 -8.56 -8.40
CA ALA A 80 9.72 -9.80 -7.84
C ALA A 80 10.92 -9.57 -6.92
N CYS A 81 11.87 -8.72 -7.30
CA CYS A 81 13.00 -8.35 -6.46
C CYS A 81 12.54 -7.67 -5.16
N TYR A 82 11.57 -6.74 -5.22
CA TYR A 82 11.01 -6.12 -4.01
C TYR A 82 10.32 -7.14 -3.11
N PHE A 83 9.54 -8.05 -3.69
CA PHE A 83 8.86 -9.11 -2.96
C PHE A 83 9.86 -10.01 -2.24
N TYR A 84 10.84 -10.55 -2.94
CA TYR A 84 11.84 -11.45 -2.34
C TYR A 84 12.75 -10.72 -1.36
N SER A 85 13.07 -9.45 -1.60
CA SER A 85 13.81 -8.63 -0.63
C SER A 85 13.07 -8.53 0.70
N LEU A 86 11.76 -8.25 0.67
CA LEU A 86 10.92 -8.22 1.87
C LEU A 86 10.76 -9.61 2.48
N TYR A 87 10.58 -10.64 1.67
CA TYR A 87 10.44 -12.01 2.11
C TYR A 87 11.68 -12.51 2.86
N PHE A 88 12.87 -12.22 2.35
CA PHE A 88 14.12 -12.57 3.03
C PHE A 88 14.30 -11.83 4.36
N CYS A 89 13.71 -10.65 4.54
CA CYS A 89 13.72 -9.97 5.81
C CYS A 89 12.98 -10.75 6.92
N PHE A 90 12.04 -11.66 6.58
CA PHE A 90 11.38 -12.49 7.58
C PHE A 90 12.34 -13.38 8.36
N TYR A 91 13.42 -13.82 7.73
CA TYR A 91 14.44 -14.66 8.36
C TYR A 91 15.37 -13.91 9.33
N ALA A 92 15.28 -12.57 9.39
CA ALA A 92 16.07 -11.78 10.32
C ALA A 92 15.58 -11.88 11.77
N PHE A 93 14.31 -12.26 11.98
CA PHE A 93 13.74 -12.42 13.32
C PHE A 93 13.04 -13.77 13.42
N LYS A 94 13.31 -14.51 14.49
CA LYS A 94 12.68 -15.82 14.75
C LYS A 94 11.14 -15.75 14.78
N GLU A 95 10.59 -14.62 15.24
CA GLU A 95 9.14 -14.43 15.30
C GLU A 95 8.48 -14.27 13.94
N THR A 96 9.21 -13.82 12.91
CA THR A 96 8.68 -13.61 11.56
C THR A 96 9.03 -14.75 10.59
N GLU A 97 9.92 -15.66 10.97
CA GLU A 97 10.41 -16.74 10.14
C GLU A 97 9.30 -17.69 9.63
N HIS A 98 8.20 -17.82 10.40
CA HIS A 98 7.06 -18.65 10.03
C HIS A 98 6.08 -17.98 9.06
N LEU A 99 6.25 -16.68 8.78
CA LEU A 99 5.41 -15.95 7.82
C LEU A 99 5.74 -16.38 6.39
N GLY A 100 4.69 -16.63 5.61
CA GLY A 100 4.81 -17.13 4.27
C GLY A 100 4.71 -16.06 3.17
N HIS A 101 4.54 -16.53 1.95
CA HIS A 101 4.41 -15.64 0.78
C HIS A 101 3.13 -14.81 0.80
N SER A 102 2.04 -15.32 1.39
CA SER A 102 0.76 -14.61 1.53
C SER A 102 0.90 -13.39 2.42
N GLU A 103 1.52 -13.54 3.59
CA GLU A 103 1.77 -12.46 4.53
C GLU A 103 2.72 -11.41 3.91
N CYS A 104 3.74 -11.88 3.19
CA CYS A 104 4.65 -11.00 2.46
C CYS A 104 3.92 -10.15 1.41
N LEU A 105 3.01 -10.74 0.62
CA LEU A 105 2.19 -10.01 -0.36
C LEU A 105 1.31 -8.95 0.32
N VAL A 106 0.68 -9.29 1.44
CA VAL A 106 -0.14 -8.35 2.21
C VAL A 106 0.71 -7.20 2.74
N LEU A 107 1.86 -7.49 3.35
CA LEU A 107 2.79 -6.46 3.85
C LEU A 107 3.31 -5.57 2.73
N MET A 108 3.66 -6.15 1.57
CA MET A 108 4.12 -5.40 0.41
C MET A 108 3.01 -4.50 -0.15
N LEU A 109 1.77 -5.01 -0.30
CA LEU A 109 0.64 -4.24 -0.80
C LEU A 109 0.32 -3.04 0.10
N PHE A 110 0.10 -3.29 1.38
CA PHE A 110 -0.24 -2.22 2.33
C PHE A 110 0.95 -1.31 2.63
N GLY A 111 2.18 -1.84 2.65
CA GLY A 111 3.40 -1.05 2.77
C GLY A 111 3.58 -0.06 1.62
N THR A 112 3.21 -0.43 0.39
CA THR A 112 3.24 0.46 -0.78
C THR A 112 2.35 1.68 -0.58
N PHE A 113 1.18 1.55 0.04
CA PHE A 113 0.37 2.71 0.42
C PHE A 113 1.11 3.62 1.40
N GLY A 114 1.83 3.06 2.38
CA GLY A 114 2.65 3.84 3.30
C GLY A 114 3.70 4.67 2.58
N VAL A 115 4.35 4.09 1.58
CA VAL A 115 5.33 4.81 0.74
C VAL A 115 4.66 5.88 -0.11
N ALA A 116 3.46 5.63 -0.64
CA ALA A 116 2.72 6.57 -1.47
C ALA A 116 2.20 7.79 -0.67
N PHE A 117 1.84 7.60 0.60
CA PHE A 117 1.28 8.67 1.44
C PHE A 117 2.33 9.51 2.18
N SER A 118 3.58 9.08 2.22
CA SER A 118 4.65 9.85 2.88
C SER A 118 5.92 9.89 2.02
N PRO A 119 6.67 11.00 2.05
CA PRO A 119 7.90 11.13 1.29
C PRO A 119 8.89 10.00 1.62
N GLY A 120 9.15 9.11 0.65
CA GLY A 120 10.03 7.96 0.83
C GLY A 120 9.55 6.90 1.82
N GLY A 121 8.27 6.92 2.21
CA GLY A 121 7.72 5.96 3.17
C GLY A 121 8.03 6.26 4.64
N LEU A 122 8.70 7.34 4.94
CA LEU A 122 9.21 7.64 6.27
C LEU A 122 8.05 7.81 7.27
N GLY A 123 7.96 6.90 8.23
CA GLY A 123 6.92 6.87 9.28
C GLY A 123 5.66 6.12 8.89
N ALA A 124 5.04 6.39 7.74
CA ALA A 124 3.78 5.72 7.35
C ALA A 124 4.00 4.24 7.01
N TYR A 125 5.05 3.89 6.26
CA TYR A 125 5.40 2.50 5.98
C TYR A 125 5.65 1.69 7.27
N PRO A 126 6.55 2.12 8.18
CA PRO A 126 6.75 1.41 9.44
C PRO A 126 5.48 1.30 10.31
N ALA A 127 4.63 2.32 10.33
CA ALA A 127 3.40 2.29 11.11
C ALA A 127 2.41 1.25 10.57
N ILE A 128 2.20 1.20 9.25
CA ILE A 128 1.30 0.23 8.60
C ILE A 128 1.83 -1.18 8.79
N VAL A 129 3.10 -1.43 8.47
CA VAL A 129 3.71 -2.76 8.56
C VAL A 129 3.74 -3.27 10.01
N LYS A 130 4.05 -2.40 10.98
CA LYS A 130 3.96 -2.72 12.42
C LYS A 130 2.59 -3.26 12.80
N ASN A 131 1.52 -2.53 12.43
CA ASN A 131 0.16 -2.92 12.79
C ASN A 131 -0.25 -4.25 12.13
N LEU A 132 0.16 -4.49 10.89
CA LEU A 132 -0.08 -5.76 10.20
C LEU A 132 0.66 -6.92 10.87
N LEU A 133 1.93 -6.74 11.23
CA LEU A 133 2.70 -7.77 11.93
C LEU A 133 2.09 -8.10 13.30
N GLN A 134 1.59 -7.10 14.04
CA GLN A 134 0.87 -7.34 15.28
C GLN A 134 -0.44 -8.11 15.05
N PHE A 135 -1.14 -7.85 13.95
CA PHE A 135 -2.33 -8.63 13.57
C PHE A 135 -1.98 -10.11 13.29
N TYR A 136 -0.78 -10.40 12.78
CA TYR A 136 -0.25 -11.76 12.62
C TYR A 136 0.34 -12.36 13.92
N GLY A 137 0.18 -11.69 15.06
CA GLY A 137 0.61 -12.20 16.36
C GLY A 137 2.08 -11.97 16.69
N ILE A 138 2.78 -11.14 15.93
CA ILE A 138 4.18 -10.77 16.20
C ILE A 138 4.24 -9.79 17.37
N SER A 139 5.22 -9.97 18.27
CA SER A 139 5.42 -9.10 19.42
C SER A 139 5.60 -7.63 19.04
N VAL A 140 5.21 -6.71 19.91
CA VAL A 140 5.28 -5.26 19.69
C VAL A 140 6.71 -4.82 19.33
N ILE A 141 7.71 -5.43 19.96
CA ILE A 141 9.13 -5.09 19.77
C ILE A 141 9.59 -5.48 18.37
N THR A 142 9.36 -6.72 17.98
CA THR A 142 9.73 -7.23 16.64
C THR A 142 8.91 -6.56 15.56
N ALA A 143 7.60 -6.36 15.76
CA ALA A 143 6.73 -5.66 14.82
C ALA A 143 7.15 -4.20 14.61
N PHE A 144 7.76 -3.55 15.59
CA PHE A 144 8.34 -2.21 15.44
C PHE A 144 9.71 -2.24 14.76
N ALA A 145 10.58 -3.15 15.13
CA ALA A 145 11.95 -3.23 14.61
C ALA A 145 11.99 -3.68 13.13
N PHE A 146 11.16 -4.65 12.75
CA PHE A 146 11.14 -5.24 11.41
C PHE A 146 10.98 -4.22 10.28
N PRO A 147 9.95 -3.35 10.25
CA PRO A 147 9.78 -2.41 9.14
C PRO A 147 10.89 -1.37 9.04
N TRP A 148 11.49 -0.97 10.16
CA TRP A 148 12.65 -0.08 10.14
C TRP A 148 13.88 -0.76 9.55
N MET A 149 14.12 -2.02 9.90
CA MET A 149 15.20 -2.81 9.32
C MET A 149 14.99 -3.01 7.81
N ALA A 150 13.78 -3.43 7.39
CA ALA A 150 13.44 -3.63 5.99
C ALA A 150 13.58 -2.33 5.17
N TRP A 151 13.08 -1.21 5.70
CA TRP A 151 13.19 0.10 5.05
C TRP A 151 14.65 0.57 4.94
N THR A 152 15.43 0.44 6.01
CA THR A 152 16.83 0.86 6.04
C THR A 152 17.67 0.03 5.07
N SER A 153 17.48 -1.30 5.04
CA SER A 153 18.20 -2.17 4.10
C SER A 153 17.93 -1.80 2.64
N GLN A 154 16.66 -1.55 2.31
CA GLN A 154 16.25 -1.10 0.98
C GLN A 154 16.87 0.27 0.64
N PHE A 155 16.85 1.22 1.57
CA PHE A 155 17.45 2.55 1.40
C PHE A 155 18.95 2.46 1.13
N VAL A 156 19.68 1.70 1.94
CA VAL A 156 21.13 1.48 1.78
C VAL A 156 21.43 0.87 0.40
N LEU A 157 20.65 -0.13 -0.01
CA LEU A 157 20.82 -0.78 -1.31
C LEU A 157 20.63 0.21 -2.48
N ILE A 158 19.54 1.00 -2.45
CA ILE A 158 19.25 1.98 -3.50
C ILE A 158 20.34 3.05 -3.57
N VAL A 159 20.77 3.59 -2.41
CA VAL A 159 21.84 4.62 -2.37
C VAL A 159 23.15 4.05 -2.88
N SER A 160 23.53 2.84 -2.47
CA SER A 160 24.77 2.19 -2.91
C SER A 160 24.78 1.95 -4.42
N LEU A 161 23.69 1.39 -4.97
CA LEU A 161 23.58 1.18 -6.43
C LEU A 161 23.52 2.49 -7.20
N GLY A 162 22.85 3.51 -6.65
CA GLY A 162 22.80 4.86 -7.25
C GLY A 162 24.18 5.49 -7.33
N LEU A 163 24.98 5.42 -6.27
CA LEU A 163 26.36 5.92 -6.26
C LEU A 163 27.26 5.17 -7.25
N ILE A 164 27.15 3.84 -7.29
CA ILE A 164 27.88 3.01 -8.28
C ILE A 164 27.50 3.43 -9.70
N SER A 165 26.19 3.61 -9.97
CA SER A 165 25.72 4.03 -11.29
C SER A 165 26.25 5.41 -11.69
N LEU A 166 26.33 6.37 -10.76
CA LEU A 166 26.90 7.69 -11.03
C LEU A 166 28.37 7.65 -11.43
N ILE A 167 29.13 6.67 -10.91
CA ILE A 167 30.55 6.50 -11.26
C ILE A 167 30.68 5.75 -12.59
N VAL A 168 29.90 4.70 -12.81
CA VAL A 168 30.03 3.82 -13.98
C VAL A 168 29.44 4.46 -15.25
N LEU A 169 28.34 5.19 -15.14
CA LEU A 169 27.63 5.75 -16.30
C LEU A 169 28.51 6.68 -17.17
N PRO A 170 29.32 7.62 -16.63
CA PRO A 170 30.19 8.44 -17.41
C PRO A 170 31.34 7.64 -18.10
N LEU A 171 31.82 6.56 -17.46
CA LEU A 171 32.88 5.72 -18.02
C LEU A 171 32.37 4.94 -19.24
N VAL A 172 31.17 4.37 -19.15
CA VAL A 172 30.55 3.62 -20.26
C VAL A 172 30.12 4.55 -21.41
N ASN A 173 29.69 5.76 -21.14
CA ASN A 173 29.23 6.70 -22.17
C ASN A 173 30.46 7.34 -22.93
N LYS A 174 31.59 7.53 -22.29
CA LYS A 174 32.80 8.00 -22.99
C LYS A 174 33.25 7.05 -24.10
N GLU A 175 33.21 5.74 -23.86
CA GLU A 175 33.59 4.76 -24.91
C GLU A 175 32.66 4.82 -26.13
N LYS A 176 31.38 5.23 -25.97
CA LYS A 176 30.46 5.34 -27.11
C LYS A 176 30.68 6.60 -27.94
N GLU A 177 31.10 7.71 -27.35
CA GLU A 177 31.43 8.93 -28.09
C GLU A 177 32.69 8.74 -28.94
N ASP A 178 33.71 8.05 -28.43
CA ASP A 178 34.96 7.77 -29.15
C ASP A 178 34.75 6.83 -30.36
N VAL A 179 33.78 5.90 -30.28
CA VAL A 179 33.41 4.99 -31.38
C VAL A 179 32.59 5.67 -32.49
N VAL A 180 31.85 6.73 -32.16
CA VAL A 180 31.00 7.46 -33.14
C VAL A 180 31.77 8.61 -33.81
N SER A 181 32.89 9.07 -33.22
CA SER A 181 33.73 10.16 -33.71
C SER A 181 34.97 9.69 -34.53
N GLY A 182 35.23 8.39 -34.61
CA GLY A 182 36.29 7.78 -35.43
C GLY A 182 35.77 7.09 -36.67
#